data_c730b57c6febe892691b4ea396183958
#
_entry.id   c730b57c6febe892691b4ea396183958
#
_cell.length_a   1.000
_cell.length_b   1.000
_cell.length_c   1.000
_cell.angle_alpha   90.00
_cell.angle_beta   90.00
_cell.angle_gamma   90.00
#
_symmetry.space_group_name_H-M   'P 1'
#
loop_
_entity.id
_entity.type
_entity.pdbx_description
1 polymer ?
#
loop_
_entity_poly.entity_id
_entity_poly.type
_entity_poly.pdbx_seq_one_letter_code
_entity_poly.pdbx_strand_id
1 'polypeptide(L)'
;MRITELFTAQSIALDEALQTQEQILSRLVELQATHGNITDKEAYKKALYAREAEGSTYVDNGITVPHAKTNVVTRPSLAALRLSTPVQYNAEDDGTTDLLFAIAAPENGSLHVDMLARMMQMLMNEDFVEKLKAAKTPKEFLECIDAQEEAQFGTESFTQQAIPQDGYRILAVTACVNGIAHTYMAAEALTKAGDKLGLPTKVETNGSDGAKNILTRAEIAACD
;
A
#
# COMPACT_ATOMS: atom_id res chain seq x y z
N MET A 1 -0.77 9.06 12.94
CA MET A 1 -1.91 8.23 12.53
C MET A 1 -1.39 6.84 12.22
N ARG A 2 -1.98 5.81 12.79
CA ARG A 2 -1.61 4.40 12.57
C ARG A 2 -2.42 3.81 11.41
N ILE A 3 -1.86 2.80 10.76
CA ILE A 3 -2.55 2.06 9.68
C ILE A 3 -3.84 1.41 10.21
N THR A 4 -3.82 0.90 11.43
CA THR A 4 -5.00 0.29 12.05
C THR A 4 -6.17 1.26 12.28
N GLU A 5 -5.92 2.56 12.36
CA GLU A 5 -6.98 3.59 12.45
C GLU A 5 -7.82 3.70 11.15
N LEU A 6 -7.30 3.16 10.04
CA LEU A 6 -8.02 3.08 8.76
C LEU A 6 -8.91 1.84 8.64
N PHE A 7 -8.79 0.89 9.56
CA PHE A 7 -9.64 -0.30 9.62
C PHE A 7 -10.75 -0.15 10.65
N THR A 8 -11.79 -0.95 10.49
CA THR A 8 -12.73 -1.32 11.56
C THR A 8 -12.74 -2.85 11.67
N ALA A 9 -13.21 -3.39 12.79
CA ALA A 9 -13.33 -4.84 12.91
C ALA A 9 -14.26 -5.45 11.84
N GLN A 10 -15.24 -4.68 11.36
CA GLN A 10 -16.19 -5.08 10.33
C GLN A 10 -15.61 -4.96 8.91
N SER A 11 -14.51 -4.23 8.72
CA SER A 11 -13.85 -4.11 7.41
C SER A 11 -12.84 -5.24 7.14
N ILE A 12 -12.77 -6.25 8.00
CA ILE A 12 -11.89 -7.40 7.88
C ILE A 12 -12.72 -8.67 7.80
N ALA A 13 -12.54 -9.45 6.74
CA ALA A 13 -13.13 -10.76 6.56
C ALA A 13 -12.05 -11.81 6.32
N LEU A 14 -12.13 -12.92 7.03
CA LEU A 14 -11.15 -13.99 6.99
C LEU A 14 -11.80 -15.30 6.53
N ASP A 15 -11.04 -16.07 5.73
CA ASP A 15 -11.41 -17.41 5.24
C ASP A 15 -12.69 -17.46 4.36
N GLU A 16 -12.89 -16.42 3.54
CA GLU A 16 -14.02 -16.33 2.63
C GLU A 16 -13.83 -17.21 1.37
N ALA A 17 -14.88 -17.96 0.99
CA ALA A 17 -14.86 -18.88 -0.16
C ALA A 17 -15.32 -18.17 -1.44
N LEU A 18 -14.56 -17.17 -1.91
CA LEU A 18 -14.82 -16.44 -3.15
C LEU A 18 -13.92 -16.96 -4.27
N GLN A 19 -14.42 -16.98 -5.50
CA GLN A 19 -13.77 -17.66 -6.63
C GLN A 19 -13.45 -16.71 -7.80
N THR A 20 -14.11 -15.56 -7.88
CA THR A 20 -13.99 -14.65 -9.01
C THR A 20 -13.63 -13.24 -8.56
N GLN A 21 -12.93 -12.49 -9.42
CA GLN A 21 -12.63 -11.08 -9.18
C GLN A 21 -13.91 -10.27 -8.86
N GLU A 22 -15.02 -10.56 -9.56
CA GLU A 22 -16.27 -9.87 -9.32
C GLU A 22 -16.82 -10.09 -7.90
N GLN A 23 -16.80 -11.34 -7.41
CA GLN A 23 -17.21 -11.66 -6.04
C GLN A 23 -16.31 -10.97 -5.03
N ILE A 24 -15.00 -11.01 -5.25
CA ILE A 24 -13.97 -10.40 -4.40
C ILE A 24 -14.16 -8.88 -4.33
N LEU A 25 -14.25 -8.19 -5.47
CA LEU A 25 -14.43 -6.74 -5.50
C LEU A 25 -15.77 -6.32 -4.88
N SER A 26 -16.84 -7.07 -5.14
CA SER A 26 -18.15 -6.81 -4.51
C SER A 26 -18.05 -6.93 -2.99
N ARG A 27 -17.37 -7.96 -2.49
CA ARG A 27 -17.18 -8.16 -1.05
C ARG A 27 -16.34 -7.07 -0.42
N LEU A 28 -15.26 -6.65 -1.08
CA LEU A 28 -14.40 -5.55 -0.63
C LEU A 28 -15.16 -4.22 -0.56
N VAL A 29 -16.05 -3.94 -1.51
CA VAL A 29 -16.95 -2.77 -1.46
C VAL A 29 -17.85 -2.81 -0.23
N GLU A 30 -18.44 -3.98 0.10
CA GLU A 30 -19.26 -4.13 1.30
C GLU A 30 -18.44 -3.91 2.58
N LEU A 31 -17.25 -4.48 2.66
CA LEU A 31 -16.34 -4.28 3.80
C LEU A 31 -15.94 -2.80 3.97
N GLN A 32 -15.59 -2.13 2.89
CA GLN A 32 -15.26 -0.70 2.89
C GLN A 32 -16.46 0.17 3.30
N ALA A 33 -17.66 -0.19 2.86
CA ALA A 33 -18.86 0.57 3.20
C ALA A 33 -19.20 0.54 4.71
N THR A 34 -18.66 -0.42 5.47
CA THR A 34 -18.84 -0.46 6.94
C THR A 34 -18.27 0.77 7.66
N HIS A 35 -17.33 1.47 7.02
CA HIS A 35 -16.77 2.73 7.54
C HIS A 35 -17.74 3.93 7.47
N GLY A 36 -18.82 3.82 6.69
CA GLY A 36 -19.74 4.93 6.45
C GLY A 36 -19.12 6.12 5.70
N ASN A 37 -18.05 5.88 4.96
CA ASN A 37 -17.31 6.90 4.21
C ASN A 37 -17.48 6.78 2.69
N ILE A 38 -18.24 5.78 2.21
CA ILE A 38 -18.59 5.59 0.82
C ILE A 38 -20.04 6.03 0.62
N THR A 39 -20.25 7.08 -0.16
CA THR A 39 -21.57 7.67 -0.41
C THR A 39 -22.35 6.94 -1.52
N ASP A 40 -21.65 6.27 -2.44
CA ASP A 40 -22.21 5.49 -3.53
C ASP A 40 -21.35 4.25 -3.78
N LYS A 41 -21.87 3.07 -3.39
CA LYS A 41 -21.18 1.79 -3.52
C LYS A 41 -20.98 1.37 -4.97
N GLU A 42 -21.97 1.62 -5.84
CA GLU A 42 -21.87 1.23 -7.24
C GLU A 42 -20.83 2.10 -7.97
N ALA A 43 -20.82 3.39 -7.71
CA ALA A 43 -19.80 4.28 -8.25
C ALA A 43 -18.39 3.90 -7.74
N TYR A 44 -18.24 3.54 -6.46
CA TYR A 44 -16.98 3.06 -5.90
C TYR A 44 -16.55 1.73 -6.52
N LYS A 45 -17.46 0.77 -6.67
CA LYS A 45 -17.21 -0.51 -7.35
C LYS A 45 -16.73 -0.28 -8.78
N LYS A 46 -17.39 0.61 -9.52
CA LYS A 46 -17.00 0.98 -10.89
C LYS A 46 -15.61 1.58 -10.94
N ALA A 47 -15.24 2.42 -9.96
CA ALA A 47 -13.90 3.01 -9.87
C ALA A 47 -12.83 1.94 -9.62
N LEU A 48 -13.09 0.91 -8.78
CA LEU A 48 -12.20 -0.23 -8.59
C LEU A 48 -11.98 -0.99 -9.91
N TYR A 49 -13.05 -1.31 -10.64
CA TYR A 49 -12.92 -1.97 -11.95
C TYR A 49 -12.14 -1.13 -12.97
N ALA A 50 -12.39 0.18 -13.00
CA ALA A 50 -11.67 1.08 -13.88
C ALA A 50 -10.17 1.07 -13.58
N ARG A 51 -9.79 1.04 -12.27
CA ARG A 51 -8.39 0.93 -11.85
C ARG A 51 -7.77 -0.42 -12.21
N GLU A 52 -8.50 -1.53 -12.04
CA GLU A 52 -8.02 -2.87 -12.44
C GLU A 52 -7.80 -2.99 -13.95
N ALA A 53 -8.62 -2.30 -14.75
CA ALA A 53 -8.48 -2.25 -16.21
C ALA A 53 -7.23 -1.50 -16.69
N GLU A 54 -6.62 -0.66 -15.86
CA GLU A 54 -5.33 0.01 -16.15
C GLU A 54 -4.13 -0.92 -15.94
N GLY A 55 -4.33 -2.03 -15.25
CA GLY A 55 -3.32 -3.04 -14.92
C GLY A 55 -3.65 -3.69 -13.58
N SER A 56 -3.30 -4.95 -13.43
CA SER A 56 -3.54 -5.70 -12.21
C SER A 56 -2.95 -5.02 -10.97
N THR A 57 -3.68 -5.11 -9.87
CA THR A 57 -3.21 -4.69 -8.55
C THR A 57 -2.59 -5.85 -7.75
N TYR A 58 -2.34 -6.99 -8.38
CA TYR A 58 -1.53 -8.06 -7.81
C TYR A 58 -0.10 -7.55 -7.57
N VAL A 59 0.44 -7.86 -6.41
CA VAL A 59 1.78 -7.40 -6.00
C VAL A 59 2.78 -8.54 -6.09
N ASP A 60 2.65 -9.52 -5.23
CA ASP A 60 3.44 -10.76 -5.13
C ASP A 60 2.96 -11.58 -3.91
N ASN A 61 3.50 -12.80 -3.73
CA ASN A 61 3.30 -13.63 -2.54
C ASN A 61 1.83 -13.85 -2.13
N GLY A 62 0.91 -13.88 -3.11
CA GLY A 62 -0.51 -14.06 -2.87
C GLY A 62 -1.26 -12.77 -2.46
N ILE A 63 -0.63 -11.61 -2.61
CA ILE A 63 -1.17 -10.33 -2.17
C ILE A 63 -1.70 -9.53 -3.35
N THR A 64 -2.91 -8.99 -3.20
CA THR A 64 -3.50 -8.04 -4.15
C THR A 64 -4.01 -6.81 -3.40
N VAL A 65 -3.82 -5.62 -3.99
CA VAL A 65 -4.18 -4.35 -3.34
C VAL A 65 -5.12 -3.53 -4.25
N PRO A 66 -6.39 -3.94 -4.39
CA PRO A 66 -7.38 -3.15 -5.13
C PRO A 66 -7.55 -1.78 -4.49
N HIS A 67 -7.50 -0.73 -5.30
CA HIS A 67 -7.62 0.63 -4.76
C HIS A 67 -8.32 1.55 -5.73
N ALA A 68 -9.05 2.53 -5.20
CA ALA A 68 -9.66 3.56 -6.01
C ALA A 68 -9.64 4.91 -5.30
N LYS A 69 -9.40 5.96 -6.09
CA LYS A 69 -9.45 7.35 -5.71
C LYS A 69 -10.65 8.00 -6.39
N THR A 70 -11.62 8.45 -5.60
CA THR A 70 -12.90 8.93 -6.14
C THR A 70 -13.62 9.88 -5.20
N ASN A 71 -14.47 10.75 -5.78
CA ASN A 71 -15.26 11.74 -5.05
C ASN A 71 -16.39 11.13 -4.19
N VAL A 72 -16.74 9.85 -4.41
CA VAL A 72 -17.73 9.15 -3.58
C VAL A 72 -17.13 8.60 -2.28
N VAL A 73 -15.83 8.73 -2.08
CA VAL A 73 -15.13 8.44 -0.83
C VAL A 73 -14.90 9.74 -0.07
N THR A 74 -15.39 9.85 1.15
CA THR A 74 -15.32 11.08 1.96
C THR A 74 -14.08 11.14 2.86
N ARG A 75 -13.52 9.99 3.22
CA ARG A 75 -12.28 9.86 4.02
C ARG A 75 -11.58 8.55 3.69
N PRO A 76 -10.23 8.48 3.82
CA PRO A 76 -9.50 7.25 3.57
C PRO A 76 -9.93 6.11 4.49
N SER A 77 -9.93 4.90 3.97
CA SER A 77 -10.16 3.68 4.75
C SER A 77 -9.52 2.45 4.10
N LEU A 78 -9.31 1.42 4.90
CA LEU A 78 -8.80 0.12 4.51
C LEU A 78 -9.81 -0.98 4.81
N ALA A 79 -9.85 -1.98 3.94
CA ALA A 79 -10.49 -3.26 4.22
C ALA A 79 -9.52 -4.39 3.91
N ALA A 80 -9.62 -5.50 4.63
CA ALA A 80 -8.85 -6.70 4.38
C ALA A 80 -9.75 -7.90 4.14
N LEU A 81 -9.34 -8.73 3.19
CA LEU A 81 -10.04 -9.95 2.82
C LEU A 81 -9.02 -11.08 2.68
N ARG A 82 -9.20 -12.16 3.43
CA ARG A 82 -8.45 -13.39 3.23
C ARG A 82 -9.36 -14.45 2.64
N LEU A 83 -8.91 -15.08 1.56
CA LEU A 83 -9.63 -16.17 0.92
C LEU A 83 -9.25 -17.50 1.56
N SER A 84 -10.22 -18.42 1.64
CA SER A 84 -10.00 -19.79 2.13
C SER A 84 -9.18 -20.64 1.16
N THR A 85 -9.15 -20.26 -0.12
CA THR A 85 -8.40 -20.90 -1.19
C THR A 85 -7.85 -19.82 -2.11
N PRO A 86 -6.56 -19.86 -2.48
CA PRO A 86 -5.99 -18.93 -3.45
C PRO A 86 -6.71 -18.99 -4.80
N VAL A 87 -6.94 -17.85 -5.43
CA VAL A 87 -7.62 -17.75 -6.72
C VAL A 87 -6.78 -16.96 -7.73
N GLN A 88 -6.94 -17.25 -9.01
CA GLN A 88 -6.44 -16.41 -10.08
C GLN A 88 -7.28 -15.13 -10.12
N TYR A 89 -6.75 -14.03 -9.54
CA TYR A 89 -7.49 -12.78 -9.42
C TYR A 89 -7.65 -12.07 -10.76
N ASN A 90 -6.57 -11.98 -11.53
CA ASN A 90 -6.57 -11.50 -12.91
C ASN A 90 -5.88 -12.54 -13.80
N ALA A 91 -6.36 -12.73 -15.03
CA ALA A 91 -5.82 -13.71 -15.95
C ALA A 91 -4.35 -13.44 -16.34
N GLU A 92 -3.91 -12.21 -16.23
CA GLU A 92 -2.54 -11.76 -16.57
C GLU A 92 -1.56 -11.84 -15.38
N ASP A 93 -2.05 -12.19 -14.16
CA ASP A 93 -1.19 -12.29 -13.00
C ASP A 93 -0.32 -13.56 -13.06
N ASP A 94 0.95 -13.43 -12.67
CA ASP A 94 1.90 -14.55 -12.61
C ASP A 94 1.67 -15.50 -11.43
N GLY A 95 0.70 -15.17 -10.55
CA GLY A 95 0.40 -15.94 -9.34
C GLY A 95 -1.08 -15.90 -8.94
N THR A 96 -1.38 -16.57 -7.84
CA THR A 96 -2.71 -16.59 -7.23
C THR A 96 -2.77 -15.68 -6.01
N THR A 97 -3.96 -15.20 -5.70
CA THR A 97 -4.24 -14.29 -4.58
C THR A 97 -5.01 -15.00 -3.49
N ASP A 98 -4.60 -14.82 -2.24
CA ASP A 98 -5.30 -15.29 -1.05
C ASP A 98 -5.47 -14.19 0.02
N LEU A 99 -4.72 -13.08 -0.07
CA LEU A 99 -4.79 -11.95 0.85
C LEU A 99 -4.96 -10.64 0.09
N LEU A 100 -6.01 -9.89 0.40
CA LEU A 100 -6.32 -8.64 -0.28
C LEU A 100 -6.46 -7.48 0.72
N PHE A 101 -5.93 -6.32 0.32
CA PHE A 101 -6.10 -5.05 1.03
C PHE A 101 -6.74 -4.02 0.11
N ALA A 102 -8.01 -3.72 0.32
CA ALA A 102 -8.68 -2.69 -0.45
C ALA A 102 -8.45 -1.31 0.15
N ILE A 103 -8.17 -0.32 -0.70
CA ILE A 103 -7.92 1.06 -0.28
C ILE A 103 -8.94 1.98 -0.93
N ALA A 104 -9.72 2.65 -0.10
CA ALA A 104 -10.62 3.71 -0.54
C ALA A 104 -10.01 5.08 -0.21
N ALA A 105 -9.90 5.95 -1.21
CA ALA A 105 -9.32 7.27 -1.07
C ALA A 105 -10.20 8.37 -1.64
N PRO A 106 -10.33 9.53 -0.96
CA PRO A 106 -10.95 10.72 -1.53
C PRO A 106 -10.16 11.23 -2.73
N GLU A 107 -10.84 11.86 -3.68
CA GLU A 107 -10.21 12.46 -4.85
C GLU A 107 -9.21 13.57 -4.48
N ASN A 108 -9.52 14.34 -3.44
CA ASN A 108 -8.68 15.40 -2.93
C ASN A 108 -7.99 14.98 -1.62
N GLY A 109 -6.68 14.71 -1.64
CA GLY A 109 -5.90 14.39 -0.45
C GLY A 109 -4.62 13.62 -0.76
N SER A 110 -3.54 13.92 -0.03
CA SER A 110 -2.24 13.25 -0.14
C SER A 110 -2.01 12.20 0.97
N LEU A 111 -2.78 12.26 2.05
CA LEU A 111 -2.56 11.47 3.26
C LEU A 111 -2.60 9.95 3.02
N HIS A 112 -3.42 9.49 2.07
CA HIS A 112 -3.57 8.07 1.77
C HIS A 112 -2.36 7.45 1.06
N VAL A 113 -1.55 8.24 0.34
CA VAL A 113 -0.38 7.73 -0.38
C VAL A 113 0.72 7.33 0.59
N ASP A 114 0.95 8.13 1.63
CA ASP A 114 1.96 7.81 2.63
C ASP A 114 1.57 6.57 3.43
N MET A 115 0.28 6.37 3.68
CA MET A 115 -0.23 5.19 4.38
C MET A 115 -0.23 3.94 3.49
N LEU A 116 -0.57 4.10 2.21
CA LEU A 116 -0.42 3.03 1.22
C LEU A 116 1.05 2.61 1.11
N ALA A 117 1.96 3.58 0.97
CA ALA A 117 3.39 3.29 0.91
C ALA A 117 3.86 2.52 2.15
N ARG A 118 3.44 2.95 3.35
CA ARG A 118 3.76 2.27 4.61
C ARG A 118 3.20 0.85 4.66
N MET A 119 1.94 0.65 4.25
CA MET A 119 1.35 -0.68 4.15
C MET A 119 2.14 -1.58 3.19
N MET A 120 2.47 -1.06 2.01
CA MET A 120 3.24 -1.81 1.01
C MET A 120 4.63 -2.20 1.54
N GLN A 121 5.31 -1.29 2.26
CA GLN A 121 6.59 -1.58 2.90
C GLN A 121 6.49 -2.69 3.95
N MET A 122 5.41 -2.71 4.73
CA MET A 122 5.16 -3.79 5.70
C MET A 122 4.91 -5.13 5.00
N LEU A 123 4.14 -5.13 3.91
CA LEU A 123 3.81 -6.35 3.13
C LEU A 123 5.02 -6.96 2.40
N MET A 124 6.14 -6.25 2.29
CA MET A 124 7.41 -6.83 1.82
C MET A 124 8.07 -7.77 2.84
N ASN A 125 7.61 -7.78 4.09
CA ASN A 125 8.12 -8.67 5.12
C ASN A 125 7.34 -9.99 5.07
N GLU A 126 7.98 -11.06 4.58
CA GLU A 126 7.36 -12.38 4.43
C GLU A 126 6.86 -12.93 5.77
N ASP A 127 7.64 -12.79 6.86
CA ASP A 127 7.23 -13.23 8.20
C ASP A 127 5.96 -12.51 8.69
N PHE A 128 5.81 -11.24 8.33
CA PHE A 128 4.61 -10.48 8.65
C PHE A 128 3.41 -10.97 7.84
N VAL A 129 3.58 -11.21 6.55
CA VAL A 129 2.53 -11.75 5.66
C VAL A 129 2.05 -13.11 6.16
N GLU A 130 2.97 -13.99 6.55
CA GLU A 130 2.64 -15.30 7.14
C GLU A 130 1.84 -15.16 8.44
N LYS A 131 2.17 -14.21 9.31
CA LYS A 131 1.39 -13.92 10.52
C LYS A 131 -0.01 -13.42 10.20
N LEU A 132 -0.17 -12.56 9.19
CA LEU A 132 -1.47 -12.10 8.73
C LEU A 132 -2.33 -13.25 8.18
N LYS A 133 -1.70 -14.14 7.41
CA LYS A 133 -2.35 -15.34 6.87
C LYS A 133 -2.71 -16.34 7.98
N ALA A 134 -1.99 -16.37 9.08
CA ALA A 134 -2.25 -17.25 10.22
C ALA A 134 -3.28 -16.71 11.22
N ALA A 135 -3.57 -15.41 11.22
CA ALA A 135 -4.50 -14.76 12.14
C ALA A 135 -5.91 -15.37 12.04
N LYS A 136 -6.52 -15.69 13.17
CA LYS A 136 -7.83 -16.37 13.23
C LYS A 136 -8.99 -15.42 13.44
N THR A 137 -8.72 -14.22 13.87
CA THR A 137 -9.72 -13.20 14.16
C THR A 137 -9.30 -11.83 13.60
N PRO A 138 -10.26 -10.94 13.27
CA PRO A 138 -9.95 -9.57 12.89
C PRO A 138 -9.10 -8.83 13.93
N LYS A 139 -9.27 -9.16 15.22
CA LYS A 139 -8.47 -8.58 16.29
C LYS A 139 -7.00 -8.99 16.19
N GLU A 140 -6.72 -10.29 16.08
CA GLU A 140 -5.36 -10.81 15.89
C GLU A 140 -4.72 -10.22 14.64
N PHE A 141 -5.49 -10.09 13.56
CA PHE A 141 -5.04 -9.49 12.31
C PHE A 141 -4.58 -8.04 12.51
N LEU A 142 -5.37 -7.22 13.21
CA LEU A 142 -5.01 -5.84 13.55
C LEU A 142 -3.81 -5.76 14.50
N GLU A 143 -3.72 -6.64 15.50
CA GLU A 143 -2.57 -6.73 16.40
C GLU A 143 -1.27 -7.05 15.66
N CYS A 144 -1.32 -7.90 14.62
CA CYS A 144 -0.17 -8.14 13.75
C CYS A 144 0.25 -6.89 12.98
N ILE A 145 -0.71 -6.11 12.47
CA ILE A 145 -0.44 -4.85 11.76
C ILE A 145 0.20 -3.84 12.73
N ASP A 146 -0.39 -3.64 13.91
CA ASP A 146 0.14 -2.70 14.91
C ASP A 146 1.56 -3.07 15.34
N ALA A 147 1.82 -4.35 15.59
CA ALA A 147 3.15 -4.82 15.99
C ALA A 147 4.19 -4.61 14.90
N GLN A 148 3.83 -4.87 13.64
CA GLN A 148 4.73 -4.66 12.50
C GLN A 148 4.99 -3.18 12.26
N GLU A 149 3.94 -2.34 12.34
CA GLU A 149 4.06 -0.89 12.18
C GLU A 149 4.99 -0.31 13.25
N GLU A 150 4.80 -0.71 14.52
CA GLU A 150 5.65 -0.29 15.63
C GLU A 150 7.10 -0.74 15.46
N ALA A 151 7.32 -1.99 15.05
CA ALA A 151 8.67 -2.55 14.87
C ALA A 151 9.43 -1.89 13.71
N GLN A 152 8.73 -1.53 12.63
CA GLN A 152 9.35 -1.01 11.41
C GLN A 152 9.47 0.51 11.40
N PHE A 153 8.50 1.23 11.96
CA PHE A 153 8.41 2.69 11.89
C PHE A 153 8.46 3.36 13.28
N GLY A 154 8.24 2.62 14.36
CA GLY A 154 8.28 3.14 15.74
C GLY A 154 7.38 4.35 15.94
N THR A 155 7.85 5.31 16.75
CA THR A 155 7.21 6.61 16.95
C THR A 155 7.69 7.66 15.95
N GLU A 156 8.39 7.28 14.89
CA GLU A 156 8.90 8.23 13.91
C GLU A 156 7.76 8.99 13.24
N SER A 157 7.56 10.21 13.72
CA SER A 157 6.94 11.27 12.94
C SER A 157 7.77 11.43 11.65
N PHE A 158 7.12 11.62 10.49
CA PHE A 158 7.79 11.94 9.23
C PHE A 158 8.78 13.11 9.42
N THR A 159 9.99 12.82 9.85
CA THR A 159 11.10 13.77 9.80
C THR A 159 11.70 13.68 8.41
N GLN A 160 11.67 14.78 7.68
CA GLN A 160 12.54 14.96 6.53
C GLN A 160 13.94 14.51 6.95
N GLN A 161 14.50 13.54 6.25
CA GLN A 161 15.87 13.10 6.50
C GLN A 161 16.76 14.34 6.49
N ALA A 162 17.50 14.56 7.59
CA ALA A 162 18.47 15.64 7.64
C ALA A 162 19.46 15.44 6.49
N ILE A 163 19.70 16.48 5.71
CA ILE A 163 20.69 16.43 4.63
C ILE A 163 22.03 16.06 5.28
N PRO A 164 22.69 14.97 4.84
CA PRO A 164 23.99 14.59 5.37
C PRO A 164 24.99 15.75 5.25
N GLN A 165 25.85 15.94 6.24
CA GLN A 165 26.82 17.05 6.23
C GLN A 165 27.75 17.02 5.00
N ASP A 166 28.03 15.82 4.47
CA ASP A 166 28.91 15.59 3.31
C ASP A 166 28.13 15.42 1.99
N GLY A 167 26.82 15.75 1.98
CA GLY A 167 25.97 15.56 0.81
C GLY A 167 25.53 14.11 0.58
N TYR A 168 24.79 13.88 -0.50
CA TYR A 168 24.38 12.54 -0.93
C TYR A 168 25.42 11.94 -1.89
N ARG A 169 25.66 10.63 -1.74
CA ARG A 169 26.55 9.86 -2.64
C ARG A 169 25.74 9.12 -3.73
N ILE A 170 24.47 8.89 -3.49
CA ILE A 170 23.56 8.27 -4.44
C ILE A 170 22.29 9.13 -4.53
N LEU A 171 21.94 9.52 -5.75
CA LEU A 171 20.67 10.12 -6.07
C LEU A 171 19.96 9.22 -7.07
N ALA A 172 18.70 8.93 -6.81
CA ALA A 172 17.90 8.07 -7.67
C ALA A 172 16.49 8.63 -7.86
N VAL A 173 15.86 8.24 -8.97
CA VAL A 173 14.45 8.51 -9.24
C VAL A 173 13.75 7.20 -9.50
N THR A 174 12.65 6.96 -8.82
CA THR A 174 11.81 5.78 -9.03
C THR A 174 10.44 6.19 -9.54
N ALA A 175 9.94 5.43 -10.50
CA ALA A 175 8.61 5.61 -11.07
C ALA A 175 8.07 4.28 -11.57
N CYS A 176 6.75 4.13 -11.59
CA CYS A 176 6.10 3.03 -12.28
C CYS A 176 4.83 3.54 -12.98
N VAL A 177 4.27 2.75 -13.89
CA VAL A 177 3.08 3.13 -14.67
C VAL A 177 1.93 3.59 -13.76
N ASN A 178 1.72 2.91 -12.67
CA ASN A 178 0.67 3.21 -11.70
C ASN A 178 1.12 4.18 -10.58
N GLY A 179 2.43 4.47 -10.50
CA GLY A 179 3.00 5.45 -9.58
C GLY A 179 2.84 5.15 -8.09
N ILE A 180 2.60 3.88 -7.69
CA ILE A 180 2.29 3.52 -6.31
C ILE A 180 3.25 2.43 -5.80
N ALA A 181 2.88 1.15 -5.86
CA ALA A 181 3.60 0.07 -5.16
C ALA A 181 5.07 -0.05 -5.58
N HIS A 182 5.34 -0.30 -6.86
CA HIS A 182 6.70 -0.52 -7.36
C HIS A 182 7.61 0.70 -7.20
N THR A 183 7.04 1.91 -7.30
CA THR A 183 7.78 3.16 -7.09
C THR A 183 8.37 3.22 -5.68
N TYR A 184 7.56 2.94 -4.66
CA TYR A 184 7.98 3.00 -3.27
C TYR A 184 8.85 1.82 -2.86
N MET A 185 8.54 0.61 -3.36
CA MET A 185 9.37 -0.59 -3.14
C MET A 185 10.79 -0.39 -3.68
N ALA A 186 10.91 0.13 -4.89
CA ALA A 186 12.21 0.42 -5.48
C ALA A 186 12.96 1.51 -4.70
N ALA A 187 12.27 2.56 -4.25
CA ALA A 187 12.90 3.62 -3.44
C ALA A 187 13.44 3.06 -2.12
N GLU A 188 12.66 2.24 -1.43
CA GLU A 188 13.10 1.61 -0.18
C GLU A 188 14.28 0.66 -0.38
N ALA A 189 14.24 -0.18 -1.41
CA ALA A 189 15.31 -1.10 -1.74
C ALA A 189 16.63 -0.35 -2.00
N LEU A 190 16.58 0.76 -2.74
CA LEU A 190 17.74 1.62 -2.99
C LEU A 190 18.26 2.29 -1.71
N THR A 191 17.36 2.82 -0.88
CA THR A 191 17.76 3.44 0.41
C THR A 191 18.43 2.41 1.32
N LYS A 192 17.81 1.24 1.52
CA LYS A 192 18.39 0.15 2.31
C LYS A 192 19.74 -0.35 1.78
N ALA A 193 19.91 -0.39 0.46
CA ALA A 193 21.19 -0.77 -0.15
C ALA A 193 22.26 0.29 0.12
N GLY A 194 21.91 1.57 0.00
CA GLY A 194 22.79 2.69 0.35
C GLY A 194 23.22 2.63 1.81
N ASP A 195 22.29 2.45 2.74
CA ASP A 195 22.55 2.33 4.17
C ASP A 195 23.51 1.18 4.49
N LYS A 196 23.29 -0.01 3.88
CA LYS A 196 24.18 -1.17 4.04
C LYS A 196 25.61 -0.91 3.56
N LEU A 197 25.76 -0.05 2.56
CA LEU A 197 27.06 0.32 2.00
C LEU A 197 27.68 1.56 2.69
N GLY A 198 26.96 2.18 3.62
CA GLY A 198 27.39 3.42 4.26
C GLY A 198 27.38 4.62 3.30
N LEU A 199 26.56 4.57 2.24
CA LEU A 199 26.46 5.60 1.22
C LEU A 199 25.17 6.41 1.42
N PRO A 200 25.23 7.70 1.83
CA PRO A 200 24.05 8.55 1.95
C PRO A 200 23.28 8.59 0.63
N THR A 201 22.02 8.13 0.67
CA THR A 201 21.18 7.93 -0.52
C THR A 201 19.92 8.77 -0.42
N LYS A 202 19.57 9.50 -1.49
CA LYS A 202 18.26 10.15 -1.61
C LYS A 202 17.55 9.61 -2.85
N VAL A 203 16.28 9.24 -2.67
CA VAL A 203 15.46 8.72 -3.76
C VAL A 203 14.21 9.59 -3.93
N GLU A 204 14.10 10.20 -5.11
CA GLU A 204 12.87 10.86 -5.54
C GLU A 204 11.88 9.78 -6.02
N THR A 205 10.63 9.91 -5.63
CA THR A 205 9.56 9.02 -6.09
C THR A 205 8.57 9.81 -6.97
N ASN A 206 8.35 9.35 -8.19
CA ASN A 206 7.36 9.92 -9.11
C ASN A 206 6.14 8.99 -9.14
N GLY A 207 5.14 9.33 -8.31
CA GLY A 207 3.90 8.58 -8.15
C GLY A 207 2.71 9.25 -8.85
N SER A 208 1.55 8.60 -8.78
CA SER A 208 0.28 9.15 -9.29
C SER A 208 -0.12 10.48 -8.65
N ASP A 209 0.39 10.75 -7.45
CA ASP A 209 0.14 12.01 -6.70
C ASP A 209 1.28 13.03 -6.85
N GLY A 210 2.14 12.86 -7.85
CA GLY A 210 3.25 13.75 -8.14
C GLY A 210 4.58 13.28 -7.53
N ALA A 211 5.61 14.11 -7.71
CA ALA A 211 6.94 13.82 -7.22
C ALA A 211 7.05 14.11 -5.73
N LYS A 212 7.61 13.16 -4.97
CA LYS A 212 7.97 13.33 -3.55
C LYS A 212 9.46 13.23 -3.38
N ASN A 213 9.97 13.86 -2.33
CA ASN A 213 11.40 13.86 -2.00
C ASN A 213 12.26 14.37 -3.17
N ILE A 214 11.79 15.41 -3.84
CA ILE A 214 12.33 15.95 -5.10
C ILE A 214 13.82 16.25 -4.97
N LEU A 215 14.59 15.84 -5.96
CA LEU A 215 16.00 16.14 -6.08
C LEU A 215 16.18 17.59 -6.52
N THR A 216 16.93 18.36 -5.73
CA THR A 216 17.25 19.75 -6.07
C THR A 216 18.48 19.83 -6.97
N ARG A 217 18.58 20.92 -7.74
CA ARG A 217 19.78 21.18 -8.54
C ARG A 217 21.06 21.23 -7.72
N ALA A 218 20.98 21.74 -6.51
CA ALA A 218 22.12 21.83 -5.58
C ALA A 218 22.57 20.43 -5.12
N GLU A 219 21.63 19.54 -4.79
CA GLU A 219 21.93 18.15 -4.43
C GLU A 219 22.52 17.38 -5.61
N ILE A 220 21.96 17.56 -6.81
CA ILE A 220 22.47 16.92 -8.04
C ILE A 220 23.90 17.40 -8.33
N ALA A 221 24.17 18.70 -8.17
CA ALA A 221 25.49 19.26 -8.43
C ALA A 221 26.54 18.90 -7.33
N ALA A 222 26.08 18.55 -6.14
CA ALA A 222 26.93 18.17 -5.01
C ALA A 222 27.10 16.65 -4.84
N CYS A 223 26.39 15.84 -5.64
CA CYS A 223 26.49 14.39 -5.62
C CYS A 223 27.67 13.94 -6.47
N ASP A 224 28.61 13.18 -5.86
CA ASP A 224 29.80 12.63 -6.56
C ASP A 224 29.46 11.39 -7.40
#